data_9169963f979b55ba7666125d62f186ab
#
_entry.id   9169963f979b55ba7666125d62f186ab
#
_cell.length_a   1.000
_cell.length_b   1.000
_cell.length_c   1.000
_cell.angle_alpha   90.00
_cell.angle_beta   90.00
_cell.angle_gamma   90.00
#
_symmetry.space_group_name_H-M   'P 1'
#
loop_
_entity.id
_entity.type
_entity.pdbx_description
1 polymer ?
#
loop_
_entity_poly.entity_id
_entity_poly.type
_entity_poly.pdbx_seq_one_letter_code
_entity_poly.pdbx_strand_id
1 'polypeptide(L)'
;RPPLRPSLYGCAFNGAATVAVHLTDAVVIAHSPKACAFYTWQNISSPGRKNLFNRGILMPSAISPNFVCTDMGQPEVVFGGMDRLRDCVREAMEGRPGAVVVISSCVSGIIGDDLAAIEAMSQPEIPVIAIQADGDIVGDYMTGIRMCMRTLAEKLIDPA
;
A
#
# COMPACT_ATOMS: atom_id res chain seq x y z
N ARG A 1 25.63 -8.26 -23.04
CA ARG A 1 24.66 -8.47 -21.96
C ARG A 1 24.46 -7.15 -21.23
N PRO A 2 23.24 -6.68 -21.02
CA PRO A 2 23.04 -5.56 -20.12
C PRO A 2 23.57 -5.95 -18.73
N PRO A 3 24.16 -5.01 -17.97
CA PRO A 3 24.63 -5.32 -16.64
C PRO A 3 23.45 -5.80 -15.79
N LEU A 4 23.63 -6.90 -15.06
CA LEU A 4 22.66 -7.35 -14.06
C LEU A 4 22.46 -6.20 -13.07
N ARG A 5 21.30 -5.60 -13.08
CA ARG A 5 20.91 -4.61 -12.06
C ARG A 5 20.20 -5.36 -10.94
N PRO A 6 20.82 -5.47 -9.76
CA PRO A 6 20.11 -6.06 -8.64
C PRO A 6 18.89 -5.17 -8.32
N SER A 7 17.73 -5.80 -8.15
CA SER A 7 16.56 -5.12 -7.58
C SER A 7 16.86 -4.90 -6.08
N LEU A 8 17.35 -3.72 -5.75
CA LEU A 8 17.87 -3.43 -4.40
C LEU A 8 16.73 -3.23 -3.38
N TYR A 9 15.52 -2.84 -3.81
CA TYR A 9 14.48 -2.37 -2.91
C TYR A 9 13.08 -2.93 -3.20
N GLY A 10 12.87 -3.66 -4.29
CA GLY A 10 11.58 -4.23 -4.66
C GLY A 10 10.87 -3.48 -5.79
N CYS A 11 9.58 -3.76 -5.95
CA CYS A 11 8.71 -3.27 -7.01
C CYS A 11 8.03 -1.94 -6.65
N ALA A 12 7.24 -1.39 -7.59
CA ALA A 12 6.51 -0.14 -7.37
C ALA A 12 5.51 -0.22 -6.20
N PHE A 13 4.86 -1.36 -5.99
CA PHE A 13 4.00 -1.59 -4.83
C PHE A 13 4.75 -1.33 -3.50
N ASN A 14 5.96 -1.89 -3.35
CA ASN A 14 6.78 -1.67 -2.16
C ASN A 14 7.17 -0.21 -1.99
N GLY A 15 7.51 0.46 -3.09
CA GLY A 15 7.86 1.88 -3.07
C GLY A 15 6.71 2.76 -2.65
N ALA A 16 5.53 2.53 -3.20
CA ALA A 16 4.30 3.27 -2.85
C ALA A 16 3.93 3.08 -1.38
N ALA A 17 3.95 1.84 -0.90
CA ALA A 17 3.64 1.52 0.50
C ALA A 17 4.62 2.19 1.47
N THR A 18 5.92 2.22 1.13
CA THR A 18 6.94 2.89 1.96
C THR A 18 6.64 4.37 2.19
N VAL A 19 6.06 5.05 1.22
CA VAL A 19 5.65 6.46 1.37
C VAL A 19 4.34 6.56 2.16
N ALA A 20 3.33 5.80 1.76
CA ALA A 20 1.98 5.92 2.32
C ALA A 20 1.91 5.65 3.83
N VAL A 21 2.69 4.70 4.34
CA VAL A 21 2.68 4.36 5.79
C VAL A 21 3.19 5.47 6.71
N HIS A 22 3.81 6.52 6.15
CA HIS A 22 4.24 7.69 6.92
C HIS A 22 3.11 8.71 7.14
N LEU A 23 1.96 8.53 6.52
CA LEU A 23 0.77 9.31 6.85
C LEU A 23 0.25 8.86 8.22
N THR A 24 0.36 9.73 9.21
CA THR A 24 0.10 9.39 10.63
C THR A 24 -1.38 9.17 10.93
N ASP A 25 -2.26 9.80 10.16
CA ASP A 25 -3.71 9.71 10.32
C ASP A 25 -4.38 9.08 9.10
N ALA A 26 -3.76 8.03 8.56
CA ALA A 26 -4.31 7.30 7.43
C ALA A 26 -4.22 5.79 7.65
N VAL A 27 -5.16 5.05 7.07
CA VAL A 27 -5.07 3.59 6.92
C VAL A 27 -4.60 3.27 5.52
N VAL A 28 -3.55 2.45 5.40
CA VAL A 28 -2.98 2.01 4.14
C VAL A 28 -3.39 0.57 3.88
N ILE A 29 -4.16 0.35 2.82
CA ILE A 29 -4.65 -0.97 2.42
C ILE A 29 -3.79 -1.50 1.27
N ALA A 30 -3.07 -2.57 1.52
CA ALA A 30 -2.42 -3.38 0.51
C ALA A 30 -3.46 -4.27 -0.19
N HIS A 31 -3.87 -3.92 -1.41
CA HIS A 31 -4.71 -4.78 -2.22
C HIS A 31 -3.86 -5.83 -2.91
N SER A 32 -3.59 -6.90 -2.19
CA SER A 32 -2.56 -7.86 -2.53
C SER A 32 -2.75 -9.22 -1.85
N PRO A 33 -2.08 -10.27 -2.34
CA PRO A 33 -1.82 -11.45 -1.54
C PRO A 33 -1.03 -11.11 -0.28
N LYS A 34 -1.26 -11.89 0.78
CA LYS A 34 -0.60 -11.74 2.09
C LYS A 34 0.93 -11.69 2.01
N ALA A 35 1.52 -12.48 1.11
CA ALA A 35 2.98 -12.51 0.95
C ALA A 35 3.54 -11.14 0.52
N CYS A 36 2.91 -10.46 -0.44
CA CYS A 36 3.33 -9.12 -0.88
C CYS A 36 3.28 -8.12 0.27
N ALA A 37 2.17 -8.09 1.01
CA ALA A 37 2.02 -7.20 2.16
C ALA A 37 3.03 -7.53 3.26
N PHE A 38 3.27 -8.82 3.56
CA PHE A 38 4.20 -9.25 4.58
C PHE A 38 5.66 -8.83 4.27
N TYR A 39 6.13 -9.08 3.06
CA TYR A 39 7.49 -8.67 2.68
C TYR A 39 7.65 -7.16 2.61
N THR A 40 6.61 -6.45 2.16
CA THR A 40 6.60 -4.98 2.16
C THR A 40 6.68 -4.44 3.59
N TRP A 41 5.87 -4.96 4.49
CA TRP A 41 5.92 -4.61 5.90
C TRP A 41 7.29 -4.90 6.52
N GLN A 42 7.90 -6.05 6.21
CA GLN A 42 9.26 -6.36 6.67
C GLN A 42 10.28 -5.35 6.16
N ASN A 43 10.22 -4.96 4.90
CA ASN A 43 11.14 -3.97 4.32
C ASN A 43 11.01 -2.61 5.00
N ILE A 44 9.79 -2.17 5.27
CA ILE A 44 9.52 -0.90 5.94
C ILE A 44 9.97 -0.93 7.40
N SER A 45 9.67 -1.99 8.12
CA SER A 45 9.92 -2.11 9.57
C SER A 45 11.35 -2.50 9.92
N SER A 46 12.04 -3.24 9.06
CA SER A 46 13.36 -3.82 9.35
C SER A 46 14.45 -2.78 9.66
N PRO A 47 14.63 -1.70 8.89
CA PRO A 47 15.66 -0.71 9.19
C PRO A 47 15.44 -0.02 10.54
N GLY A 48 14.20 0.34 10.85
CA GLY A 48 13.83 0.98 12.11
C GLY A 48 14.02 0.03 13.29
N ARG A 49 13.58 -1.21 13.16
CA ARG A 49 13.74 -2.26 14.21
C ARG A 49 15.21 -2.54 14.50
N LYS A 50 16.02 -2.68 13.46
CA LYS A 50 17.47 -2.92 13.61
C LYS A 50 18.16 -1.76 14.33
N ASN A 51 17.81 -0.53 13.96
CA ASN A 51 18.37 0.66 14.61
C ASN A 51 17.97 0.73 16.09
N LEU A 52 16.71 0.49 16.42
CA LEU A 52 16.21 0.48 17.79
C LEU A 52 16.85 -0.65 18.61
N PHE A 53 16.94 -1.84 18.04
CA PHE A 53 17.60 -2.98 18.68
C PHE A 53 19.08 -2.69 18.99
N ASN A 54 19.80 -2.07 18.06
CA ASN A 54 21.20 -1.68 18.28
C ASN A 54 21.35 -0.63 19.39
N ARG A 55 20.27 0.10 19.71
CA ARG A 55 20.20 1.07 20.82
C ARG A 55 19.64 0.47 22.12
N GLY A 56 19.46 -0.85 22.16
CA GLY A 56 18.91 -1.55 23.32
C GLY A 56 17.39 -1.38 23.52
N ILE A 57 16.67 -0.91 22.50
CA ILE A 57 15.22 -0.69 22.58
C ILE A 57 14.51 -1.87 21.90
N LEU A 58 13.72 -2.61 22.66
CA LEU A 58 12.86 -3.68 22.15
C LEU A 58 11.48 -3.10 21.81
N MET A 59 11.08 -3.24 20.56
CA MET A 59 9.74 -2.83 20.10
C MET A 59 8.82 -4.05 20.04
N PRO A 60 7.83 -4.17 20.91
CA PRO A 60 6.93 -5.33 20.94
C PRO A 60 5.85 -5.28 19.84
N SER A 61 5.58 -4.12 19.24
CA SER A 61 4.52 -3.92 18.26
C SER A 61 5.05 -3.60 16.85
N ALA A 62 4.17 -3.69 15.86
CA ALA A 62 4.46 -3.28 14.49
C ALA A 62 4.82 -1.78 14.42
N ILE A 63 5.80 -1.44 13.59
CA ILE A 63 6.20 -0.03 13.37
C ILE A 63 5.15 0.71 12.53
N SER A 64 4.40 -0.02 11.71
CA SER A 64 3.35 0.53 10.85
C SER A 64 1.99 -0.12 11.18
N PRO A 65 1.35 0.26 12.29
CA PRO A 65 0.07 -0.33 12.70
C PRO A 65 -1.08 0.00 11.74
N ASN A 66 -0.92 1.04 10.93
CA ASN A 66 -1.89 1.49 9.93
C ASN A 66 -1.80 0.76 8.58
N PHE A 67 -0.91 -0.22 8.43
CA PHE A 67 -0.76 -0.99 7.19
C PHE A 67 -1.51 -2.32 7.29
N VAL A 68 -2.57 -2.47 6.50
CA VAL A 68 -3.45 -3.65 6.47
C VAL A 68 -3.46 -4.28 5.08
N CYS A 69 -3.97 -5.51 4.96
CA CYS A 69 -3.95 -6.27 3.71
C CYS A 69 -5.33 -6.88 3.43
N THR A 70 -5.76 -6.86 2.16
CA THR A 70 -6.97 -7.56 1.74
C THR A 70 -6.82 -9.09 1.77
N ASP A 71 -5.59 -9.61 1.86
CA ASP A 71 -5.27 -11.03 1.93
C ASP A 71 -5.91 -11.83 0.78
N MET A 72 -5.63 -11.40 -0.46
CA MET A 72 -6.18 -12.03 -1.66
C MET A 72 -5.71 -13.48 -1.77
N GLY A 73 -6.65 -14.40 -1.71
CA GLY A 73 -6.44 -15.83 -1.91
C GLY A 73 -6.84 -16.29 -3.31
N GLN A 74 -6.99 -17.60 -3.48
CA GLN A 74 -7.41 -18.19 -4.76
C GLN A 74 -8.78 -17.68 -5.24
N PRO A 75 -9.81 -17.54 -4.39
CA PRO A 75 -11.10 -17.03 -4.85
C PRO A 75 -10.99 -15.63 -5.45
N GLU A 76 -10.29 -14.73 -4.80
CA GLU A 76 -10.13 -13.34 -5.27
C GLU A 76 -9.33 -13.27 -6.57
N VAL A 77 -8.33 -14.14 -6.74
CA VAL A 77 -7.53 -14.22 -7.98
C VAL A 77 -8.38 -14.73 -9.16
N VAL A 78 -9.34 -15.62 -8.91
CA VAL A 78 -10.18 -16.22 -9.96
C VAL A 78 -11.42 -15.37 -10.29
N PHE A 79 -12.05 -14.79 -9.27
CA PHE A 79 -13.35 -14.11 -9.39
C PHE A 79 -13.27 -12.58 -9.22
N GLY A 80 -12.09 -12.04 -8.93
CA GLY A 80 -11.88 -10.61 -8.64
C GLY A 80 -11.81 -10.31 -7.15
N GLY A 81 -10.99 -9.31 -6.79
CA GLY A 81 -10.74 -8.92 -5.39
C GLY A 81 -11.55 -7.72 -4.90
N MET A 82 -12.39 -7.12 -5.76
CA MET A 82 -13.06 -5.85 -5.47
C MET A 82 -14.03 -5.92 -4.29
N ASP A 83 -14.75 -7.01 -4.10
CA ASP A 83 -15.67 -7.13 -2.96
C ASP A 83 -14.89 -7.18 -1.64
N ARG A 84 -13.83 -7.95 -1.60
CA ARG A 84 -12.92 -7.99 -0.46
C ARG A 84 -12.29 -6.63 -0.17
N LEU A 85 -11.93 -5.90 -1.21
CA LEU A 85 -11.38 -4.54 -1.07
C LEU A 85 -12.42 -3.58 -0.49
N ARG A 86 -13.66 -3.60 -0.98
CA ARG A 86 -14.75 -2.76 -0.45
C ARG A 86 -15.01 -3.02 1.03
N ASP A 87 -14.95 -4.28 1.46
CA ASP A 87 -15.12 -4.65 2.87
C ASP A 87 -13.97 -4.11 3.72
N CYS A 88 -12.72 -4.25 3.27
CA CYS A 88 -11.56 -3.66 3.95
C CYS A 88 -11.65 -2.13 4.06
N VAL A 89 -12.11 -1.45 3.01
CA VAL A 89 -12.27 0.01 3.04
C VAL A 89 -13.35 0.40 4.04
N ARG A 90 -14.50 -0.29 4.09
CA ARG A 90 -15.56 -0.03 5.08
C ARG A 90 -15.04 -0.19 6.50
N GLU A 91 -14.36 -1.30 6.79
CA GLU A 91 -13.77 -1.58 8.09
C GLU A 91 -12.74 -0.49 8.49
N ALA A 92 -11.88 -0.09 7.56
CA ALA A 92 -10.92 0.99 7.79
C ALA A 92 -11.59 2.32 8.14
N MET A 93 -12.73 2.64 7.49
CA MET A 93 -13.47 3.88 7.73
C MET A 93 -14.18 3.93 9.09
N GLU A 94 -14.47 2.79 9.72
CA GLU A 94 -15.07 2.72 11.06
C GLU A 94 -14.18 3.42 12.11
N GLY A 95 -12.86 3.34 11.93
CA GLY A 95 -11.87 4.03 12.77
C GLY A 95 -11.80 5.55 12.57
N ARG A 96 -12.56 6.10 11.61
CA ARG A 96 -12.53 7.53 11.21
C ARG A 96 -11.13 8.07 10.98
N PRO A 97 -10.32 7.45 10.12
CA PRO A 97 -9.01 7.99 9.76
C PRO A 97 -9.16 9.28 8.94
N GLY A 98 -8.11 10.10 8.90
CA GLY A 98 -8.07 11.27 8.02
C GLY A 98 -8.01 10.93 6.53
N ALA A 99 -7.59 9.71 6.17
CA ALA A 99 -7.63 9.18 4.81
C ALA A 99 -7.54 7.64 4.78
N VAL A 100 -8.03 7.04 3.69
CA VAL A 100 -7.77 5.63 3.36
C VAL A 100 -6.99 5.58 2.05
N VAL A 101 -5.80 5.01 2.07
CA VAL A 101 -4.94 4.86 0.89
C VAL A 101 -4.93 3.40 0.46
N VAL A 102 -5.37 3.12 -0.77
CA VAL A 102 -5.38 1.77 -1.34
C VAL A 102 -4.26 1.65 -2.37
N ILE A 103 -3.44 0.62 -2.26
CA ILE A 103 -2.31 0.37 -3.17
C ILE A 103 -2.50 -0.98 -3.83
N SER A 104 -2.51 -1.00 -5.18
CA SER A 104 -2.60 -2.24 -5.96
C SER A 104 -1.26 -2.97 -6.04
N SER A 105 -1.34 -4.30 -6.03
CA SER A 105 -0.23 -5.19 -6.35
C SER A 105 -0.27 -5.64 -7.83
N CYS A 106 0.78 -6.33 -8.28
CA CYS A 106 0.77 -6.93 -9.61
C CYS A 106 -0.38 -7.95 -9.79
N VAL A 107 -0.80 -8.63 -8.74
CA VAL A 107 -1.91 -9.59 -8.81
C VAL A 107 -3.22 -8.87 -9.10
N SER A 108 -3.54 -7.82 -8.35
CA SER A 108 -4.75 -7.02 -8.59
C SER A 108 -4.74 -6.34 -9.97
N GLY A 109 -3.58 -5.87 -10.45
CA GLY A 109 -3.45 -5.33 -11.80
C GLY A 109 -3.68 -6.37 -12.91
N ILE A 110 -3.15 -7.61 -12.74
CA ILE A 110 -3.33 -8.69 -13.73
C ILE A 110 -4.78 -9.15 -13.82
N ILE A 111 -5.48 -9.28 -12.70
CA ILE A 111 -6.89 -9.70 -12.70
C ILE A 111 -7.85 -8.57 -13.11
N GLY A 112 -7.35 -7.33 -13.24
CA GLY A 112 -8.13 -6.20 -13.73
C GLY A 112 -9.06 -5.60 -12.69
N ASP A 113 -8.72 -5.65 -11.41
CA ASP A 113 -9.48 -4.97 -10.37
C ASP A 113 -9.45 -3.44 -10.59
N ASP A 114 -10.64 -2.83 -10.65
CA ASP A 114 -10.79 -1.39 -10.89
C ASP A 114 -10.61 -0.59 -9.59
N LEU A 115 -9.36 -0.26 -9.29
CA LEU A 115 -9.06 0.56 -8.12
C LEU A 115 -9.64 1.97 -8.20
N ALA A 116 -9.79 2.54 -9.38
CA ALA A 116 -10.37 3.87 -9.51
C ALA A 116 -11.83 3.91 -9.00
N ALA A 117 -12.58 2.81 -9.19
CA ALA A 117 -13.93 2.70 -8.68
C ALA A 117 -14.01 2.73 -7.14
N ILE A 118 -12.93 2.43 -6.42
CA ILE A 118 -12.93 2.45 -4.95
C ILE A 118 -12.94 3.88 -4.40
N GLU A 119 -12.45 4.85 -5.16
CA GLU A 119 -12.47 6.26 -4.76
C GLU A 119 -13.89 6.81 -4.62
N ALA A 120 -14.89 6.17 -5.25
CA ALA A 120 -16.29 6.52 -5.07
C ALA A 120 -16.82 6.27 -3.64
N MET A 121 -16.08 5.51 -2.83
CA MET A 121 -16.39 5.32 -1.41
C MET A 121 -15.92 6.47 -0.51
N SER A 122 -15.24 7.48 -1.06
CA SER A 122 -14.81 8.66 -0.32
C SER A 122 -15.99 9.35 0.37
N GLN A 123 -15.75 9.82 1.59
CA GLN A 123 -16.66 10.68 2.34
C GLN A 123 -16.06 12.08 2.46
N PRO A 124 -16.85 13.12 2.75
CA PRO A 124 -16.34 14.49 2.84
C PRO A 124 -15.14 14.66 3.79
N GLU A 125 -15.09 13.87 4.85
CA GLU A 125 -14.04 13.94 5.87
C GLU A 125 -12.99 12.82 5.74
N ILE A 126 -13.26 11.79 4.90
CA ILE A 126 -12.41 10.62 4.74
C ILE A 126 -12.21 10.33 3.26
N PRO A 127 -11.22 10.95 2.59
CA PRO A 127 -10.91 10.62 1.21
C PRO A 127 -10.37 9.19 1.10
N VAL A 128 -10.82 8.47 0.08
CA VAL A 128 -10.27 7.19 -0.35
C VAL A 128 -9.40 7.45 -1.58
N ILE A 129 -8.13 7.12 -1.50
CA ILE A 129 -7.13 7.42 -2.53
C ILE A 129 -6.59 6.12 -3.09
N ALA A 130 -6.77 5.90 -4.38
CA ALA A 130 -6.27 4.73 -5.08
C ALA A 130 -4.91 5.02 -5.73
N ILE A 131 -3.94 4.13 -5.51
CA ILE A 131 -2.61 4.18 -6.12
C ILE A 131 -2.38 2.88 -6.90
N GLN A 132 -2.47 2.96 -8.22
CA GLN A 132 -2.25 1.83 -9.11
C GLN A 132 -0.75 1.55 -9.28
N ALA A 133 -0.15 0.98 -8.27
CA ALA A 133 1.27 0.67 -8.26
C ALA A 133 1.61 -0.69 -8.91
N ASP A 134 0.65 -1.53 -9.19
CA ASP A 134 0.66 -2.83 -9.91
C ASP A 134 2.01 -3.58 -9.91
N GLY A 135 2.76 -3.48 -8.85
CA GLY A 135 4.03 -4.17 -8.64
C GLY A 135 5.06 -3.92 -9.75
N ASP A 136 5.63 -5.00 -10.29
CA ASP A 136 6.64 -4.92 -11.36
C ASP A 136 6.06 -4.55 -12.74
N ILE A 137 4.73 -4.54 -12.90
CA ILE A 137 4.07 -4.16 -14.16
C ILE A 137 4.30 -2.67 -14.44
N VAL A 138 4.17 -1.85 -13.40
CA VAL A 138 4.33 -0.38 -13.51
C VAL A 138 5.79 0.04 -13.43
N GLY A 139 6.61 -0.66 -12.63
CA GLY A 139 8.02 -0.36 -12.55
C GLY A 139 8.67 -0.72 -11.21
N ASP A 140 9.81 -0.10 -10.99
CA ASP A 140 10.65 -0.33 -9.82
C ASP A 140 10.17 0.44 -8.56
N TYR A 141 10.87 0.20 -7.48
CA TYR A 141 10.63 0.84 -6.19
C TYR A 141 10.59 2.38 -6.25
N MET A 142 11.51 3.00 -7.01
CA MET A 142 11.55 4.47 -7.13
C MET A 142 10.38 5.03 -7.94
N THR A 143 9.88 4.25 -8.89
CA THR A 143 8.65 4.57 -9.61
C THR A 143 7.46 4.59 -8.66
N GLY A 144 7.33 3.60 -7.79
CA GLY A 144 6.28 3.55 -6.77
C GLY A 144 6.33 4.72 -5.79
N ILE A 145 7.53 5.09 -5.32
CA ILE A 145 7.71 6.29 -4.47
C ILE A 145 7.16 7.54 -5.18
N ARG A 146 7.61 7.79 -6.42
CA ARG A 146 7.19 8.99 -7.17
C ARG A 146 5.69 9.02 -7.43
N MET A 147 5.10 7.88 -7.79
CA MET A 147 3.66 7.76 -8.01
C MET A 147 2.88 8.09 -6.74
N CYS A 148 3.25 7.47 -5.62
CA CYS A 148 2.58 7.70 -4.36
C CYS A 148 2.67 9.16 -3.91
N MET A 149 3.87 9.73 -3.92
CA MET A 149 4.09 11.14 -3.53
C MET A 149 3.26 12.10 -4.39
N ARG A 150 3.24 11.86 -5.71
CA ARG A 150 2.47 12.69 -6.64
C ARG A 150 0.96 12.58 -6.37
N THR A 151 0.44 11.36 -6.31
CA THR A 151 -1.00 11.14 -6.07
C THR A 151 -1.45 11.72 -4.73
N LEU A 152 -0.66 11.55 -3.67
CA LEU A 152 -0.98 12.13 -2.36
C LEU A 152 -0.92 13.66 -2.37
N ALA A 153 0.05 14.25 -3.07
CA ALA A 153 0.12 15.70 -3.20
C ALA A 153 -1.09 16.27 -3.96
N GLU A 154 -1.45 15.67 -5.09
CA GLU A 154 -2.61 16.07 -5.91
C GLU A 154 -3.95 15.91 -5.15
N LYS A 155 -4.09 14.88 -4.33
CA LYS A 155 -5.37 14.56 -3.66
C LYS A 155 -5.52 15.19 -2.27
N LEU A 156 -4.43 15.46 -1.55
CA LEU A 156 -4.48 15.94 -0.17
C LEU A 156 -3.99 17.39 0.01
N ILE A 157 -3.12 17.87 -0.87
CA ILE A 157 -2.47 19.19 -0.70
C ILE A 157 -3.04 20.20 -1.71
N ASP A 158 -3.30 19.78 -2.93
CA ASP A 158 -3.84 20.61 -4.00
C ASP A 158 -5.13 19.98 -4.54
N PRO A 159 -6.22 20.06 -3.80
CA PRO A 159 -7.53 19.63 -4.28
C PRO A 159 -8.01 20.66 -5.32
N ALA A 160 -7.73 20.38 -6.59
CA ALA A 160 -8.23 21.18 -7.71
C ALA A 160 -9.75 21.09 -7.83
#